data_ee315387dceb6d8836eaaaead3010cbb
#
_entry.id   ee315387dceb6d8836eaaaead3010cbb
#
_cell.length_a   1.000
_cell.length_b   1.000
_cell.length_c   1.000
_cell.angle_alpha   90.00
_cell.angle_beta   90.00
_cell.angle_gamma   90.00
#
_symmetry.space_group_name_H-M   'P 1'
#
loop_
_entity.id
_entity.type
_entity.pdbx_description
1 polymer ?
#
loop_
_entity_poly.entity_id
_entity_poly.type
_entity_poly.pdbx_seq_one_letter_code
_entity_poly.pdbx_strand_id
1 'polypeptide(L)'
;ENDSVAVEELMFTDNDELSGIIAAQIGADKLLLLTSISGVYDKNPLEADAKLLEEIHLNDSLPELDGKTTLGRGGMSSKLNTARKMASVGVMTHIANIAEPNVITRLVLGSDKIGSKVIPEHKQTARKKFLAFTQGQAQAQIIANWGLVAALSKHDAISILPVGIEASNGNFKRGDLIEVLNPAGD
;
A
#
# COMPACT_ATOMS: atom_id res chain seq x y z
N GLU A 1 -6.34 5.17 -17.74
CA GLU A 1 -7.17 6.27 -18.23
C GLU A 1 -8.04 6.80 -17.10
N ASN A 2 -8.21 8.11 -17.05
CA ASN A 2 -9.05 8.73 -16.04
C ASN A 2 -10.52 8.40 -16.32
N ASP A 3 -11.20 7.87 -15.32
CA ASP A 3 -12.61 7.61 -15.40
C ASP A 3 -13.37 8.94 -15.56
N SER A 4 -14.26 9.02 -16.54
CA SER A 4 -15.07 10.21 -16.81
C SER A 4 -16.07 10.54 -15.70
N VAL A 5 -16.23 9.65 -14.74
CA VAL A 5 -17.12 9.80 -13.58
C VAL A 5 -16.40 10.07 -12.27
N ALA A 6 -15.07 10.23 -12.31
CA ALA A 6 -14.30 10.60 -11.12
C ALA A 6 -14.67 12.02 -10.68
N VAL A 7 -15.22 12.17 -9.48
CA VAL A 7 -15.47 13.45 -8.83
C VAL A 7 -14.21 13.90 -8.08
N GLU A 8 -14.06 15.21 -7.86
CA GLU A 8 -12.85 15.80 -7.23
C GLU A 8 -12.49 15.17 -5.88
N GLU A 9 -13.47 14.69 -5.14
CA GLU A 9 -13.31 14.02 -3.84
C GLU A 9 -12.70 12.60 -3.92
N LEU A 10 -12.66 12.01 -5.12
CA LEU A 10 -12.06 10.70 -5.39
C LEU A 10 -10.78 10.83 -6.22
N MET A 11 -10.04 11.92 -6.07
CA MET A 11 -8.79 12.12 -6.78
C MET A 11 -7.70 11.16 -6.31
N PHE A 12 -7.75 9.94 -6.80
CA PHE A 12 -6.59 9.06 -6.78
C PHE A 12 -5.55 9.62 -7.74
N THR A 13 -4.32 9.74 -7.26
CA THR A 13 -3.24 10.34 -8.02
C THR A 13 -2.86 9.50 -9.24
N ASP A 14 -3.12 8.19 -9.19
CA ASP A 14 -2.93 7.26 -10.30
C ASP A 14 -3.69 5.93 -10.13
N ASN A 15 -3.76 5.15 -11.21
CA ASN A 15 -4.43 3.85 -11.23
C ASN A 15 -3.71 2.78 -10.41
N ASP A 16 -2.41 2.92 -10.16
CA ASP A 16 -1.66 1.98 -9.34
C ASP A 16 -2.14 2.05 -7.89
N GLU A 17 -2.32 3.25 -7.35
CA GLU A 17 -2.86 3.46 -6.00
C GLU A 17 -4.30 2.96 -5.88
N LEU A 18 -5.16 3.26 -6.87
CA LEU A 18 -6.53 2.74 -6.91
C LEU A 18 -6.56 1.21 -6.91
N SER A 19 -5.70 0.57 -7.72
CA SER A 19 -5.61 -0.89 -7.76
C SER A 19 -5.19 -1.49 -6.41
N GLY A 20 -4.30 -0.81 -5.69
CA GLY A 20 -3.90 -1.18 -4.34
C GLY A 20 -5.06 -1.14 -3.34
N ILE A 21 -5.84 -0.04 -3.37
CA ILE A 21 -7.03 0.11 -2.51
C ILE A 21 -8.03 -1.02 -2.76
N ILE A 22 -8.33 -1.31 -4.04
CA ILE A 22 -9.25 -2.38 -4.41
C ILE A 22 -8.70 -3.73 -3.93
N ALA A 23 -7.41 -4.02 -4.17
CA ALA A 23 -6.78 -5.26 -3.74
C ALA A 23 -6.86 -5.45 -2.21
N ALA A 24 -6.64 -4.38 -1.43
CA ALA A 24 -6.80 -4.41 0.02
C ALA A 24 -8.25 -4.65 0.44
N GLN A 25 -9.21 -3.99 -0.21
CA GLN A 25 -10.64 -4.06 0.10
C GLN A 25 -11.21 -5.45 -0.13
N ILE A 26 -10.86 -6.11 -1.23
CA ILE A 26 -11.30 -7.48 -1.54
C ILE A 26 -10.48 -8.55 -0.83
N GLY A 27 -9.44 -8.16 -0.10
CA GLY A 27 -8.55 -9.10 0.60
C GLY A 27 -7.68 -9.93 -0.33
N ALA A 28 -7.26 -9.38 -1.47
CA ALA A 28 -6.45 -10.09 -2.45
C ALA A 28 -5.15 -10.65 -1.82
N ASP A 29 -4.71 -11.80 -2.29
CA ASP A 29 -3.42 -12.39 -1.91
C ASP A 29 -2.27 -11.80 -2.73
N LYS A 30 -2.56 -11.42 -3.97
CA LYS A 30 -1.58 -10.87 -4.91
C LYS A 30 -2.13 -9.66 -5.66
N LEU A 31 -1.28 -8.69 -5.94
CA LEU A 31 -1.51 -7.58 -6.86
C LEU A 31 -0.47 -7.65 -7.99
N LEU A 32 -0.91 -7.56 -9.23
CA LEU A 32 -0.03 -7.55 -10.40
C LEU A 32 -0.06 -6.17 -11.04
N LEU A 33 1.07 -5.46 -10.99
CA LEU A 33 1.28 -4.17 -11.65
C LEU A 33 2.08 -4.41 -12.93
N LEU A 34 1.40 -4.36 -14.08
CA LEU A 34 2.01 -4.60 -15.37
C LEU A 34 2.55 -3.30 -15.96
N THR A 35 3.73 -3.35 -16.55
CA THR A 35 4.47 -2.20 -17.07
C THR A 35 5.17 -2.56 -18.38
N SER A 36 5.80 -1.59 -19.04
CA SER A 36 6.59 -1.80 -20.26
C SER A 36 8.03 -2.23 -20.02
N ILE A 37 8.50 -2.25 -18.76
CA ILE A 37 9.86 -2.69 -18.39
C ILE A 37 9.79 -3.95 -17.52
N SER A 38 10.91 -4.69 -17.42
CA SER A 38 10.91 -6.01 -16.80
C SER A 38 10.61 -5.99 -15.30
N GLY A 39 10.78 -4.87 -14.61
CA GLY A 39 10.53 -4.72 -13.17
C GLY A 39 11.31 -3.56 -12.58
N VAL A 40 11.63 -3.62 -11.31
CA VAL A 40 12.41 -2.64 -10.56
C VAL A 40 13.90 -2.96 -10.70
N TYR A 41 14.71 -1.96 -11.00
CA TYR A 41 16.17 -2.09 -11.13
C TYR A 41 16.87 -1.33 -9.99
N ASP A 42 18.10 -1.73 -9.70
CA ASP A 42 18.97 -1.07 -8.72
C ASP A 42 19.43 0.32 -9.13
N LYS A 43 19.29 0.67 -10.42
CA LYS A 43 19.58 1.97 -11.02
C LYS A 43 18.80 2.14 -12.34
N ASN A 44 19.14 3.18 -13.13
CA ASN A 44 18.45 3.41 -14.40
C ASN A 44 18.56 2.18 -15.32
N PRO A 45 17.44 1.61 -15.79
CA PRO A 45 17.44 0.42 -16.65
C PRO A 45 18.20 0.57 -17.97
N LEU A 46 18.50 1.79 -18.39
CA LEU A 46 19.30 2.08 -19.59
C LEU A 46 20.82 1.94 -19.37
N GLU A 47 21.25 1.81 -18.14
CA GLU A 47 22.65 1.57 -17.80
C GLU A 47 23.01 0.11 -18.03
N ALA A 48 24.19 -0.11 -18.66
CA ALA A 48 24.62 -1.45 -19.10
C ALA A 48 24.79 -2.46 -17.95
N ASP A 49 25.01 -1.98 -16.73
CA ASP A 49 25.21 -2.78 -15.53
C ASP A 49 24.02 -2.73 -14.56
N ALA A 50 22.86 -2.20 -15.00
CA ALA A 50 21.61 -2.22 -14.21
C ALA A 50 21.15 -3.65 -13.96
N LYS A 51 20.84 -3.95 -12.70
CA LYS A 51 20.36 -5.27 -12.28
C LYS A 51 18.92 -5.22 -11.86
N LEU A 52 18.14 -6.17 -12.37
CA LEU A 52 16.75 -6.39 -11.94
C LEU A 52 16.73 -6.87 -10.48
N LEU A 53 15.95 -6.22 -9.65
CA LEU A 53 15.69 -6.64 -8.27
C LEU A 53 14.54 -7.66 -8.28
N GLU A 54 14.87 -8.94 -8.24
CA GLU A 54 13.87 -10.02 -8.31
C GLU A 54 12.96 -10.05 -7.06
N GLU A 55 13.53 -9.80 -5.88
CA GLU A 55 12.82 -9.76 -4.60
C GLU A 55 13.15 -8.46 -3.86
N ILE A 56 12.12 -7.84 -3.29
CA ILE A 56 12.20 -6.58 -2.56
C ILE A 56 11.45 -6.76 -1.25
N HIS A 57 12.10 -6.42 -0.14
CA HIS A 57 11.50 -6.40 1.19
C HIS A 57 11.13 -4.98 1.62
N LEU A 58 10.23 -4.85 2.60
CA LEU A 58 9.74 -3.54 3.06
C LEU A 58 10.86 -2.60 3.54
N ASN A 59 11.86 -3.16 4.21
CA ASN A 59 12.95 -2.42 4.82
C ASN A 59 14.17 -2.23 3.91
N ASP A 60 14.10 -2.72 2.66
CA ASP A 60 15.20 -2.54 1.72
C ASP A 60 15.38 -1.07 1.36
N SER A 61 16.61 -0.59 1.48
CA SER A 61 17.01 0.71 0.95
C SER A 61 17.08 0.61 -0.57
N LEU A 62 16.08 1.18 -1.24
CA LEU A 62 16.08 1.23 -2.70
C LEU A 62 16.67 2.56 -3.18
N PRO A 63 17.34 2.57 -4.33
CA PRO A 63 17.82 3.80 -4.93
C PRO A 63 16.64 4.75 -5.20
N GLU A 64 16.89 6.05 -5.10
CA GLU A 64 15.93 7.06 -5.55
C GLU A 64 15.71 6.87 -7.05
N LEU A 65 14.53 6.38 -7.40
CA LEU A 65 14.14 6.18 -8.79
C LEU A 65 13.66 7.51 -9.39
N ASP A 66 14.57 8.47 -9.47
CA ASP A 66 14.37 9.77 -10.10
C ASP A 66 14.31 9.62 -11.63
N GLY A 67 13.14 9.25 -12.11
CA GLY A 67 12.84 9.24 -13.54
C GLY A 67 11.39 9.66 -13.76
N LYS A 68 11.17 10.97 -13.96
CA LYS A 68 9.94 11.44 -14.61
C LYS A 68 9.93 10.84 -16.01
N THR A 69 9.25 9.70 -16.16
CA THR A 69 8.91 9.22 -17.50
C THR A 69 8.00 10.23 -18.14
N THR A 70 8.36 10.73 -19.32
CA THR A 70 7.66 11.74 -20.11
C THR A 70 6.26 11.31 -20.59
N LEU A 71 5.81 10.11 -20.26
CA LEU A 71 4.54 9.52 -20.69
C LEU A 71 3.68 9.02 -19.51
N GLY A 72 3.25 9.89 -18.61
CA GLY A 72 2.22 9.57 -17.62
C GLY A 72 2.57 9.92 -16.18
N ARG A 73 1.53 10.14 -15.36
CA ARG A 73 1.63 10.47 -13.93
C ARG A 73 2.04 9.30 -13.03
N GLY A 74 2.13 8.06 -13.55
CA GLY A 74 2.44 6.85 -12.80
C GLY A 74 3.80 6.28 -13.20
N GLY A 75 4.89 6.79 -12.63
CA GLY A 75 6.24 6.25 -12.83
C GLY A 75 6.50 4.97 -12.03
N MET A 76 7.70 4.37 -12.18
CA MET A 76 8.12 3.22 -11.38
C MET A 76 8.07 3.52 -9.87
N SER A 77 8.34 4.75 -9.46
CA SER A 77 8.23 5.20 -8.07
C SER A 77 6.81 5.03 -7.51
N SER A 78 5.76 5.36 -8.28
CA SER A 78 4.38 5.16 -7.86
C SER A 78 4.04 3.68 -7.70
N LYS A 79 4.40 2.84 -8.68
CA LYS A 79 4.23 1.38 -8.61
C LYS A 79 4.92 0.77 -7.40
N LEU A 80 6.15 1.20 -7.13
CA LEU A 80 6.92 0.72 -6.01
C LEU A 80 6.33 1.17 -4.66
N ASN A 81 5.86 2.42 -4.58
CA ASN A 81 5.18 2.93 -3.39
C ASN A 81 3.89 2.16 -3.12
N THR A 82 3.07 1.92 -4.15
CA THR A 82 1.87 1.09 -4.04
C THR A 82 2.23 -0.34 -3.62
N ALA A 83 3.24 -0.94 -4.23
CA ALA A 83 3.69 -2.28 -3.89
C ALA A 83 4.17 -2.39 -2.43
N ARG A 84 4.89 -1.39 -1.91
CA ARG A 84 5.31 -1.33 -0.51
C ARG A 84 4.11 -1.15 0.44
N LYS A 85 3.19 -0.24 0.12
CA LYS A 85 1.93 -0.12 0.88
C LYS A 85 1.17 -1.45 0.91
N MET A 86 1.11 -2.18 -0.21
CA MET A 86 0.48 -3.49 -0.27
C MET A 86 1.21 -4.53 0.57
N ALA A 87 2.53 -4.56 0.51
CA ALA A 87 3.34 -5.47 1.32
C ALA A 87 3.17 -5.22 2.83
N SER A 88 3.06 -3.95 3.27
CA SER A 88 2.82 -3.61 4.68
C SER A 88 1.47 -4.12 5.20
N VAL A 89 0.49 -4.31 4.33
CA VAL A 89 -0.82 -4.89 4.66
C VAL A 89 -0.95 -6.37 4.30
N GLY A 90 0.15 -7.03 3.97
CA GLY A 90 0.19 -8.48 3.74
C GLY A 90 -0.27 -8.92 2.36
N VAL A 91 -0.24 -8.05 1.35
CA VAL A 91 -0.52 -8.38 -0.05
C VAL A 91 0.80 -8.42 -0.83
N MET A 92 1.10 -9.55 -1.43
CA MET A 92 2.27 -9.69 -2.30
C MET A 92 2.02 -8.94 -3.62
N THR A 93 2.96 -8.10 -4.03
CA THR A 93 2.85 -7.36 -5.30
C THR A 93 3.94 -7.77 -6.27
N HIS A 94 3.56 -8.05 -7.52
CA HIS A 94 4.48 -8.28 -8.62
C HIS A 94 4.46 -7.08 -9.57
N ILE A 95 5.65 -6.63 -10.00
CA ILE A 95 5.84 -5.62 -11.03
C ILE A 95 6.56 -6.30 -12.19
N ALA A 96 5.91 -6.41 -13.35
CA ALA A 96 6.42 -7.21 -14.45
C ALA A 96 6.07 -6.61 -15.82
N ASN A 97 6.82 -7.01 -16.85
CA ASN A 97 6.57 -6.56 -18.22
C ASN A 97 5.34 -7.25 -18.78
N ILE A 98 4.39 -6.45 -19.28
CA ILE A 98 3.17 -6.97 -19.95
C ILE A 98 3.47 -7.75 -21.23
N ALA A 99 4.61 -7.50 -21.88
CA ALA A 99 5.02 -8.21 -23.10
C ALA A 99 5.51 -9.65 -22.85
N GLU A 100 5.73 -10.04 -21.58
CA GLU A 100 6.11 -11.41 -21.24
C GLU A 100 4.98 -12.39 -21.59
N PRO A 101 5.29 -13.49 -22.31
CA PRO A 101 4.27 -14.46 -22.70
C PRO A 101 3.58 -15.07 -21.48
N ASN A 102 2.24 -15.05 -21.47
CA ASN A 102 1.41 -15.61 -20.40
C ASN A 102 1.75 -15.06 -19.00
N VAL A 103 2.21 -13.81 -18.91
CA VAL A 103 2.71 -13.19 -17.67
C VAL A 103 1.74 -13.35 -16.50
N ILE A 104 0.46 -13.08 -16.70
CA ILE A 104 -0.56 -13.19 -15.64
C ILE A 104 -0.64 -14.62 -15.09
N THR A 105 -0.80 -15.61 -15.97
CA THR A 105 -0.90 -17.02 -15.59
C THR A 105 0.34 -17.49 -14.85
N ARG A 106 1.53 -17.14 -15.36
CA ARG A 106 2.82 -17.50 -14.76
C ARG A 106 3.00 -16.89 -13.38
N LEU A 107 2.65 -15.61 -13.20
CA LEU A 107 2.73 -14.93 -11.90
C LEU A 107 1.69 -15.43 -10.88
N VAL A 108 0.48 -15.77 -11.35
CA VAL A 108 -0.58 -16.32 -10.49
C VAL A 108 -0.20 -17.70 -9.98
N LEU A 109 0.25 -18.58 -10.87
CA LEU A 109 0.67 -19.94 -10.51
C LEU A 109 1.98 -19.98 -9.73
N GLY A 110 2.76 -18.89 -9.74
CA GLY A 110 4.00 -18.78 -8.95
C GLY A 110 5.13 -19.68 -9.41
N SER A 111 5.11 -20.11 -10.67
CA SER A 111 6.07 -21.06 -11.24
C SER A 111 7.37 -20.41 -11.74
N ASP A 112 7.36 -19.08 -11.98
CA ASP A 112 8.47 -18.42 -12.65
C ASP A 112 8.95 -17.17 -11.94
N LYS A 113 10.24 -16.91 -12.08
CA LYS A 113 10.88 -15.64 -11.68
C LYS A 113 10.71 -14.62 -12.79
N ILE A 114 9.63 -13.87 -12.75
CA ILE A 114 9.32 -12.81 -13.70
C ILE A 114 9.17 -11.50 -12.96
N GLY A 115 9.91 -10.49 -13.41
CA GLY A 115 9.81 -9.16 -12.84
C GLY A 115 10.36 -9.04 -11.43
N SER A 116 9.81 -8.12 -10.68
CA SER A 116 10.14 -7.84 -9.29
C SER A 116 8.98 -8.23 -8.40
N LYS A 117 9.26 -8.89 -7.29
CA LYS A 117 8.29 -9.32 -6.29
C LYS A 117 8.52 -8.57 -4.99
N VAL A 118 7.56 -7.78 -4.54
CA VAL A 118 7.58 -7.13 -3.23
C VAL A 118 6.91 -8.04 -2.22
N ILE A 119 7.67 -8.50 -1.23
CA ILE A 119 7.29 -9.57 -0.30
C ILE A 119 6.74 -8.95 0.99
N PRO A 120 5.52 -9.33 1.42
CA PRO A 120 4.99 -8.91 2.71
C PRO A 120 5.68 -9.65 3.86
N GLU A 121 5.93 -8.94 4.97
CA GLU A 121 6.49 -9.55 6.18
C GLU A 121 5.48 -10.48 6.88
N HIS A 122 4.20 -10.10 6.87
CA HIS A 122 3.14 -10.84 7.56
C HIS A 122 1.86 -10.91 6.74
N LYS A 123 1.13 -12.02 6.84
CA LYS A 123 -0.24 -12.11 6.32
C LYS A 123 -1.21 -11.39 7.26
N GLN A 124 -2.00 -10.48 6.74
CA GLN A 124 -3.03 -9.75 7.49
C GLN A 124 -4.43 -10.12 7.00
N THR A 125 -5.44 -9.93 7.86
CA THR A 125 -6.85 -10.11 7.48
C THR A 125 -7.29 -9.00 6.52
N ALA A 126 -8.26 -9.29 5.64
CA ALA A 126 -8.81 -8.32 4.69
C ALA A 126 -9.26 -7.00 5.36
N ARG A 127 -9.86 -7.08 6.57
CA ARG A 127 -10.26 -5.90 7.33
C ARG A 127 -9.07 -5.03 7.77
N LYS A 128 -7.97 -5.65 8.24
CA LYS A 128 -6.76 -4.92 8.62
C LYS A 128 -6.10 -4.28 7.39
N LYS A 129 -6.08 -4.98 6.25
CA LYS A 129 -5.59 -4.47 4.97
C LYS A 129 -6.33 -3.21 4.54
N PHE A 130 -7.66 -3.25 4.57
CA PHE A 130 -8.50 -2.11 4.19
C PHE A 130 -8.26 -0.89 5.11
N LEU A 131 -8.26 -1.10 6.43
CA LEU A 131 -8.05 -0.02 7.40
C LEU A 131 -6.69 0.67 7.23
N ALA A 132 -5.63 -0.09 6.97
CA ALA A 132 -4.30 0.47 6.75
C ALA A 132 -4.22 1.33 5.47
N PHE A 133 -5.04 1.02 4.45
CA PHE A 133 -5.05 1.79 3.20
C PHE A 133 -5.87 3.08 3.28
N THR A 134 -6.81 3.16 4.21
CA THR A 134 -7.66 4.33 4.42
C THR A 134 -7.07 5.33 5.43
N GLN A 135 -5.81 5.18 5.83
CA GLN A 135 -5.11 6.16 6.66
C GLN A 135 -5.15 7.54 5.99
N GLY A 136 -5.63 8.55 6.75
CA GLY A 136 -5.83 9.91 6.24
C GLY A 136 -7.26 10.22 5.77
N GLN A 137 -8.17 9.23 5.75
CA GLN A 137 -9.60 9.44 5.45
C GLN A 137 -10.49 9.36 6.70
N ALA A 138 -9.89 9.47 7.88
CA ALA A 138 -10.64 9.48 9.13
C ALA A 138 -11.55 10.72 9.20
N GLN A 139 -12.85 10.50 9.44
CA GLN A 139 -13.84 11.57 9.56
C GLN A 139 -13.81 12.25 10.93
N ALA A 140 -13.16 11.63 11.89
CA ALA A 140 -13.04 12.12 13.25
C ALA A 140 -11.78 11.56 13.94
N GLN A 141 -11.41 12.21 15.04
CA GLN A 141 -10.26 11.84 15.85
C GLN A 141 -10.66 11.66 17.30
N ILE A 142 -10.01 10.72 17.98
CA ILE A 142 -10.06 10.62 19.44
C ILE A 142 -8.65 10.76 20.01
N ILE A 143 -8.53 11.45 21.13
CA ILE A 143 -7.28 11.58 21.87
C ILE A 143 -7.31 10.56 23.00
N ALA A 144 -6.38 9.60 22.94
CA ALA A 144 -6.23 8.55 23.94
C ALA A 144 -5.37 9.05 25.10
N ASN A 145 -5.69 8.66 26.33
CA ASN A 145 -4.78 8.89 27.45
C ASN A 145 -3.59 7.90 27.40
N TRP A 146 -2.54 8.20 28.17
CA TRP A 146 -1.32 7.37 28.19
C TRP A 146 -1.58 5.91 28.64
N GLY A 147 -2.62 5.68 29.45
CA GLY A 147 -3.03 4.32 29.85
C GLY A 147 -3.56 3.49 28.67
N LEU A 148 -4.40 4.12 27.84
CA LEU A 148 -4.90 3.49 26.61
C LEU A 148 -3.77 3.29 25.58
N VAL A 149 -2.89 4.27 25.38
CA VAL A 149 -1.71 4.17 24.51
C VAL A 149 -0.85 2.98 24.92
N ALA A 150 -0.54 2.85 26.22
CA ALA A 150 0.24 1.72 26.74
C ALA A 150 -0.46 0.37 26.56
N ALA A 151 -1.79 0.32 26.65
CA ALA A 151 -2.56 -0.89 26.43
C ALA A 151 -2.58 -1.28 24.95
N LEU A 152 -2.78 -0.32 24.02
CA LEU A 152 -2.75 -0.54 22.58
C LEU A 152 -1.38 -1.04 22.09
N SER A 153 -0.30 -0.54 22.68
CA SER A 153 1.07 -0.95 22.34
C SER A 153 1.43 -2.38 22.79
N LYS A 154 0.69 -2.93 23.74
CA LYS A 154 0.97 -4.26 24.32
C LYS A 154 0.12 -5.40 23.72
N HIS A 155 -1.01 -5.10 23.09
CA HIS A 155 -2.00 -6.08 22.67
C HIS A 155 -2.50 -5.83 21.26
N ASP A 156 -2.59 -6.87 20.45
CA ASP A 156 -3.07 -6.80 19.05
C ASP A 156 -4.58 -6.52 18.92
N ALA A 157 -5.37 -6.71 19.98
CA ALA A 157 -6.80 -6.49 19.94
C ALA A 157 -7.33 -6.15 21.33
N ILE A 158 -7.58 -4.88 21.58
CA ILE A 158 -8.31 -4.42 22.77
C ILE A 158 -9.49 -3.53 22.36
N SER A 159 -10.49 -3.48 23.23
CA SER A 159 -11.59 -2.54 23.07
C SER A 159 -11.19 -1.19 23.69
N ILE A 160 -11.42 -0.12 22.96
CA ILE A 160 -11.25 1.24 23.48
C ILE A 160 -12.47 1.54 24.39
N LEU A 161 -12.21 1.73 25.67
CA LEU A 161 -13.22 2.09 26.64
C LEU A 161 -13.26 3.63 26.83
N PRO A 162 -14.43 4.20 27.17
CA PRO A 162 -14.55 5.65 27.38
C PRO A 162 -13.54 6.24 28.37
N VAL A 163 -13.16 5.50 29.41
CA VAL A 163 -12.16 5.91 30.42
C VAL A 163 -10.75 6.13 29.80
N GLY A 164 -10.49 5.55 28.63
CA GLY A 164 -9.24 5.71 27.91
C GLY A 164 -9.21 6.92 26.97
N ILE A 165 -10.34 7.61 26.79
CA ILE A 165 -10.49 8.74 25.84
C ILE A 165 -10.47 10.05 26.63
N GLU A 166 -9.54 10.93 26.30
CA GLU A 166 -9.47 12.29 26.88
C GLU A 166 -10.34 13.28 26.12
N ALA A 167 -10.37 13.20 24.80
CA ALA A 167 -11.15 14.08 23.95
C ALA A 167 -11.55 13.40 22.64
N SER A 168 -12.57 13.95 21.99
CA SER A 168 -12.96 13.57 20.64
C SER A 168 -13.22 14.80 19.79
N ASN A 169 -12.86 14.75 18.52
CA ASN A 169 -13.05 15.80 17.53
C ASN A 169 -13.74 15.22 16.29
N GLY A 170 -14.68 16.00 15.72
CA GLY A 170 -15.50 15.55 14.60
C GLY A 170 -16.76 14.79 15.01
N ASN A 171 -17.62 14.52 14.03
CA ASN A 171 -18.85 13.75 14.20
C ASN A 171 -18.67 12.38 13.56
N PHE A 172 -18.95 11.33 14.30
CA PHE A 172 -18.86 9.96 13.81
C PHE A 172 -19.95 9.06 14.38
N LYS A 173 -20.28 8.04 13.65
CA LYS A 173 -21.27 7.01 14.01
C LYS A 173 -20.66 5.62 13.92
N ARG A 174 -21.41 4.63 14.37
CA ARG A 174 -20.97 3.23 14.30
C ARG A 174 -20.65 2.83 12.86
N GLY A 175 -19.42 2.41 12.61
CA GLY A 175 -18.92 1.99 11.31
C GLY A 175 -17.97 2.98 10.64
N ASP A 176 -17.93 4.23 11.11
CA ASP A 176 -17.02 5.24 10.60
C ASP A 176 -15.56 4.94 11.00
N LEU A 177 -14.64 5.35 10.16
CA LEU A 177 -13.21 5.30 10.44
C LEU A 177 -12.83 6.51 11.29
N ILE A 178 -12.15 6.28 12.39
CA ILE A 178 -11.64 7.32 13.26
C ILE A 178 -10.13 7.14 13.46
N GLU A 179 -9.44 8.22 13.64
CA GLU A 179 -8.03 8.25 13.99
C GLU A 179 -7.87 8.28 15.52
N VAL A 180 -6.91 7.54 16.04
CA VAL A 180 -6.60 7.52 17.47
C VAL A 180 -5.24 8.14 17.67
N LEU A 181 -5.21 9.30 18.29
CA LEU A 181 -3.99 10.05 18.58
C LEU A 181 -3.58 9.85 20.03
N ASN A 182 -2.29 9.92 20.30
CA ASN A 182 -1.79 10.01 21.67
C ASN A 182 -2.03 11.44 22.22
N PRO A 183 -1.79 11.72 23.52
CA PRO A 183 -1.97 13.06 24.09
C PRO A 183 -1.03 14.13 23.51
N ALA A 184 0.02 13.73 22.79
CA ALA A 184 0.93 14.65 22.09
C ALA A 184 0.44 15.01 20.67
N GLY A 185 -0.60 14.32 20.16
CA GLY A 185 -1.18 14.59 18.84
C GLY A 185 -0.58 13.77 17.70
N ASP A 186 0.16 12.69 18.05
CA ASP A 186 0.78 11.77 17.10
C ASP A 186 0.00 10.45 16.99
#